data_62c04d84e6e0862c995fc7f5f38caa2b
#
_entry.id   62c04d84e6e0862c995fc7f5f38caa2b
#
_cell.length_a   1.000
_cell.length_b   1.000
_cell.length_c   1.000
_cell.angle_alpha   90.00
_cell.angle_beta   90.00
_cell.angle_gamma   90.00
#
_symmetry.space_group_name_H-M   'P 1'
#
loop_
_entity.id
_entity.type
_entity.pdbx_description
1 polymer ?
#
loop_
_entity_poly.entity_id
_entity_poly.type
_entity_poly.pdbx_seq_one_letter_code
_entity_poly.pdbx_strand_id
1 'polypeptide(L)'
;MIEKLFKLKQNNTDVKTEVIGGITTFMTMAYILAVNPSMLSAAGMDATAVLMATCLASFIGTIVMALMANYPFALAPGMGLNAYFAFTVCGSYGYDWRVALLAVFAEGIVFIILSLTNVREAIFNAIPSGLKKGVSAGIGLFIAFVGLQGAHVIVNSDSTLTTYVSFASEFHTLGICALLAIIGTLLTAVLYTLNVKGSILIGIIATWILGMICQALGIYVVDVENGFYSLYPSFAITDFSAISETFGQCFVGDFSNVSIANFIVVLFAFLFVDMFDTIGTLVGVATKADMLDKNEKLPNIKQALLADAIATSAGAVLGTSTTTTFVESSAGVGAGARTGLASIVTGFLFLIAIFFAPIFTAIPGFATAPALIFVGFLMVSSIIKVDFNDLSEAIPAYLCMLAMPLAYSISEGIAIGVISYVTVNVCCKKAKKVTPLMYVLAVLFICKYIFL
;
A
#
# COMPACT_ATOMS: atom_id res chain seq x y z
N MET A 1 -22.01 -9.14 26.57
CA MET A 1 -22.16 -8.30 25.37
C MET A 1 -21.12 -8.66 24.33
N ILE A 2 -19.84 -8.67 24.66
CA ILE A 2 -18.70 -9.02 23.76
C ILE A 2 -18.89 -10.42 23.12
N GLU A 3 -19.21 -11.44 23.93
CA GLU A 3 -19.46 -12.80 23.44
C GLU A 3 -20.60 -12.89 22.42
N LYS A 4 -21.70 -12.11 22.61
CA LYS A 4 -22.80 -12.09 21.65
C LYS A 4 -22.43 -11.45 20.31
N LEU A 5 -21.55 -10.43 20.35
CA LEU A 5 -21.15 -9.70 19.15
C LEU A 5 -20.08 -10.46 18.36
N PHE A 6 -19.04 -10.96 19.03
CA PHE A 6 -17.88 -11.55 18.36
C PHE A 6 -17.86 -13.06 18.35
N LYS A 7 -18.76 -13.75 19.10
CA LYS A 7 -18.88 -15.22 19.13
C LYS A 7 -17.53 -15.91 19.45
N LEU A 8 -16.84 -15.41 20.48
CA LEU A 8 -15.49 -15.85 20.84
C LEU A 8 -15.38 -17.36 21.03
N LYS A 9 -16.30 -17.96 21.82
CA LYS A 9 -16.33 -19.42 22.07
C LYS A 9 -16.56 -20.22 20.79
N GLN A 10 -17.41 -19.73 19.88
CA GLN A 10 -17.67 -20.37 18.60
C GLN A 10 -16.43 -20.37 17.69
N ASN A 11 -15.58 -19.34 17.83
CA ASN A 11 -14.34 -19.19 17.06
C ASN A 11 -13.11 -19.71 17.83
N ASN A 12 -13.30 -20.50 18.92
CA ASN A 12 -12.23 -21.09 19.71
C ASN A 12 -11.18 -20.07 20.21
N THR A 13 -11.62 -18.91 20.68
CA THR A 13 -10.75 -17.83 21.17
C THR A 13 -11.31 -17.22 22.45
N ASP A 14 -10.55 -16.36 23.10
CA ASP A 14 -10.91 -15.60 24.29
C ASP A 14 -10.48 -14.13 24.19
N VAL A 15 -10.99 -13.29 25.11
CA VAL A 15 -10.71 -11.84 25.11
C VAL A 15 -9.22 -11.54 25.18
N LYS A 16 -8.45 -12.28 25.99
CA LYS A 16 -7.02 -12.06 26.18
C LYS A 16 -6.25 -12.35 24.87
N THR A 17 -6.57 -13.44 24.21
CA THR A 17 -5.97 -13.83 22.92
C THR A 17 -6.29 -12.80 21.84
N GLU A 18 -7.54 -12.34 21.78
CA GLU A 18 -7.94 -11.31 20.81
C GLU A 18 -7.21 -9.97 21.06
N VAL A 19 -7.08 -9.54 22.33
CA VAL A 19 -6.33 -8.32 22.68
C VAL A 19 -4.85 -8.44 22.28
N ILE A 20 -4.22 -9.56 22.59
CA ILE A 20 -2.81 -9.81 22.21
C ILE A 20 -2.68 -9.83 20.69
N GLY A 21 -3.62 -10.46 19.98
CA GLY A 21 -3.64 -10.49 18.53
C GLY A 21 -3.79 -9.09 17.92
N GLY A 22 -4.70 -8.28 18.45
CA GLY A 22 -4.89 -6.90 17.99
C GLY A 22 -3.67 -6.01 18.20
N ILE A 23 -3.03 -6.11 19.38
CA ILE A 23 -1.75 -5.41 19.64
C ILE A 23 -0.66 -5.92 18.68
N THR A 24 -0.58 -7.22 18.44
CA THR A 24 0.41 -7.80 17.51
C THR A 24 0.19 -7.29 16.09
N THR A 25 -1.06 -7.23 15.60
CA THR A 25 -1.39 -6.66 14.30
C THR A 25 -0.96 -5.20 14.22
N PHE A 26 -1.33 -4.38 15.21
CA PHE A 26 -0.92 -2.98 15.24
C PHE A 26 0.59 -2.81 15.17
N MET A 27 1.34 -3.55 16.01
CA MET A 27 2.80 -3.47 16.05
C MET A 27 3.46 -3.83 14.71
N THR A 28 2.87 -4.75 13.94
CA THR A 28 3.42 -5.14 12.65
C THR A 28 3.08 -4.16 11.54
N MET A 29 1.99 -3.42 11.63
CA MET A 29 1.55 -2.46 10.60
C MET A 29 1.74 -0.98 10.99
N ALA A 30 2.21 -0.68 12.22
CA ALA A 30 2.40 0.69 12.71
C ALA A 30 3.44 1.50 11.89
N TYR A 31 4.27 0.84 11.10
CA TYR A 31 5.17 1.51 10.16
C TYR A 31 4.43 2.42 9.16
N ILE A 32 3.14 2.15 8.87
CA ILE A 32 2.32 2.97 7.97
C ILE A 32 2.19 4.42 8.47
N LEU A 33 2.27 4.63 9.80
CA LEU A 33 2.21 5.94 10.42
C LEU A 33 3.39 6.85 10.04
N ALA A 34 4.52 6.26 9.70
CA ALA A 34 5.68 7.00 9.19
C ALA A 34 5.68 7.02 7.65
N VAL A 35 5.37 5.90 7.01
CA VAL A 35 5.53 5.73 5.57
C VAL A 35 4.44 6.45 4.79
N ASN A 36 3.17 6.38 5.19
CA ASN A 36 2.09 7.02 4.43
C ASN A 36 2.21 8.56 4.40
N PRO A 37 2.44 9.25 5.54
CA PRO A 37 2.72 10.69 5.50
C PRO A 37 3.93 11.05 4.65
N SER A 38 5.02 10.30 4.75
CA SER A 38 6.23 10.51 3.94
C SER A 38 5.94 10.40 2.44
N MET A 39 5.14 9.42 2.01
CA MET A 39 4.80 9.24 0.60
C MET A 39 3.85 10.32 0.08
N LEU A 40 2.77 10.61 0.80
CA LEU A 40 1.77 11.58 0.34
C LEU A 40 2.26 13.03 0.44
N SER A 41 3.24 13.32 1.31
CA SER A 41 3.91 14.62 1.34
C SER A 41 4.70 14.90 0.06
N ALA A 42 5.17 13.87 -0.64
CA ALA A 42 5.78 14.04 -1.96
C ALA A 42 4.79 14.57 -3.01
N ALA A 43 3.47 14.40 -2.78
CA ALA A 43 2.41 15.01 -3.59
C ALA A 43 2.01 16.43 -3.12
N GLY A 44 2.71 17.00 -2.12
CA GLY A 44 2.43 18.33 -1.57
C GLY A 44 1.37 18.37 -0.47
N MET A 45 1.00 17.22 0.12
CA MET A 45 0.06 17.15 1.25
C MET A 45 0.79 17.40 2.57
N ASP A 46 0.11 18.03 3.55
CA ASP A 46 0.67 18.21 4.89
C ASP A 46 0.83 16.87 5.62
N ALA A 47 2.05 16.59 6.12
CA ALA A 47 2.39 15.30 6.72
C ALA A 47 1.59 15.00 7.99
N THR A 48 1.30 16.02 8.82
CA THR A 48 0.53 15.86 10.06
C THR A 48 -0.93 15.57 9.75
N ALA A 49 -1.51 16.30 8.79
CA ALA A 49 -2.87 16.06 8.32
C ALA A 49 -3.03 14.65 7.73
N VAL A 50 -2.09 14.22 6.89
CA VAL A 50 -2.09 12.86 6.30
C VAL A 50 -1.96 11.80 7.39
N LEU A 51 -1.11 11.99 8.41
CA LEU A 51 -1.00 11.04 9.52
C LEU A 51 -2.32 10.92 10.27
N MET A 52 -2.95 12.04 10.59
CA MET A 52 -4.26 12.04 11.26
C MET A 52 -5.33 11.36 10.40
N ALA A 53 -5.39 11.69 9.09
CA ALA A 53 -6.27 11.04 8.13
C ALA A 53 -6.02 9.52 8.06
N THR A 54 -4.75 9.10 8.06
CA THR A 54 -4.32 7.69 8.09
C THR A 54 -4.85 6.98 9.33
N CYS A 55 -4.64 7.57 10.51
CA CYS A 55 -5.12 6.99 11.77
C CYS A 55 -6.64 6.87 11.80
N LEU A 56 -7.35 7.92 11.41
CA LEU A 56 -8.83 7.95 11.41
C LEU A 56 -9.41 6.98 10.37
N ALA A 57 -8.86 6.95 9.16
CA ALA A 57 -9.28 6.02 8.12
C ALA A 57 -9.04 4.56 8.53
N SER A 58 -7.85 4.27 9.09
CA SER A 58 -7.53 2.95 9.63
C SER A 58 -8.44 2.55 10.77
N PHE A 59 -8.74 3.47 11.69
CA PHE A 59 -9.72 3.23 12.77
C PHE A 59 -11.09 2.92 12.19
N ILE A 60 -11.65 3.79 11.35
CA ILE A 60 -12.99 3.60 10.77
C ILE A 60 -13.07 2.29 9.99
N GLY A 61 -12.13 2.05 9.06
CA GLY A 61 -12.11 0.86 8.22
C GLY A 61 -11.99 -0.43 9.04
N THR A 62 -11.10 -0.44 10.02
CA THR A 62 -10.88 -1.61 10.88
C THR A 62 -12.06 -1.87 11.81
N ILE A 63 -12.73 -0.84 12.33
CA ILE A 63 -13.96 -1.00 13.12
C ILE A 63 -15.11 -1.51 12.25
N VAL A 64 -15.27 -0.97 11.04
CA VAL A 64 -16.31 -1.44 10.10
C VAL A 64 -16.07 -2.91 9.73
N MET A 65 -14.83 -3.32 9.47
CA MET A 65 -14.44 -4.72 9.24
C MET A 65 -14.80 -5.60 10.44
N ALA A 66 -14.49 -5.16 11.65
CA ALA A 66 -14.80 -5.88 12.89
C ALA A 66 -16.30 -6.11 13.07
N LEU A 67 -17.11 -5.08 12.82
CA LEU A 67 -18.56 -5.12 13.08
C LEU A 67 -19.34 -5.80 11.96
N MET A 68 -18.95 -5.63 10.70
CA MET A 68 -19.67 -6.18 9.55
C MET A 68 -19.26 -7.61 9.22
N ALA A 69 -17.96 -7.89 9.20
CA ALA A 69 -17.43 -9.20 8.80
C ALA A 69 -17.03 -10.08 9.99
N ASN A 70 -16.81 -9.50 11.16
CA ASN A 70 -16.27 -10.16 12.36
C ASN A 70 -14.91 -10.83 12.11
N TYR A 71 -14.02 -10.17 11.36
CA TYR A 71 -12.68 -10.68 11.05
C TYR A 71 -11.59 -9.95 11.84
N PRO A 72 -10.50 -10.64 12.21
CA PRO A 72 -9.32 -10.06 12.85
C PRO A 72 -8.41 -9.37 11.82
N PHE A 73 -8.99 -8.65 10.87
CA PHE A 73 -8.27 -8.00 9.78
C PHE A 73 -8.29 -6.49 9.98
N ALA A 74 -7.12 -5.88 9.94
CA ALA A 74 -6.97 -4.45 10.05
C ALA A 74 -6.80 -3.82 8.66
N LEU A 75 -7.31 -2.60 8.52
CA LEU A 75 -7.24 -1.81 7.31
C LEU A 75 -6.39 -0.57 7.54
N ALA A 76 -5.64 -0.19 6.51
CA ALA A 76 -4.90 1.06 6.46
C ALA A 76 -4.63 1.46 4.99
N PRO A 77 -4.14 2.69 4.71
CA PRO A 77 -3.80 3.10 3.35
C PRO A 77 -2.79 2.16 2.70
N GLY A 78 -3.15 1.61 1.53
CA GLY A 78 -2.36 0.59 0.83
C GLY A 78 -1.09 1.15 0.19
N MET A 79 0.07 0.52 0.44
CA MET A 79 1.36 1.02 -0.02
C MET A 79 1.45 1.19 -1.54
N GLY A 80 0.96 0.22 -2.31
CA GLY A 80 0.95 0.28 -3.77
C GLY A 80 0.10 1.43 -4.30
N LEU A 81 -1.06 1.63 -3.68
CA LEU A 81 -1.99 2.69 -4.02
C LEU A 81 -1.48 4.07 -3.61
N ASN A 82 -0.78 4.16 -2.46
CA ASN A 82 -0.08 5.37 -2.03
C ASN A 82 1.00 5.79 -3.05
N ALA A 83 1.80 4.82 -3.50
CA ALA A 83 2.82 5.06 -4.50
C ALA A 83 2.22 5.47 -5.85
N TYR A 84 1.15 4.82 -6.29
CA TYR A 84 0.42 5.20 -7.49
C TYR A 84 -0.15 6.63 -7.37
N PHE A 85 -0.77 6.95 -6.22
CA PHE A 85 -1.29 8.28 -5.92
C PHE A 85 -0.20 9.36 -6.01
N ALA A 86 0.86 9.21 -5.20
CA ALA A 86 1.85 10.26 -5.04
C ALA A 86 2.77 10.41 -6.26
N PHE A 87 3.27 9.31 -6.79
CA PHE A 87 4.33 9.35 -7.80
C PHE A 87 3.81 9.26 -9.22
N THR A 88 2.75 8.49 -9.47
CA THR A 88 2.19 8.38 -10.83
C THR A 88 1.17 9.49 -11.08
N VAL A 89 0.12 9.59 -10.26
CA VAL A 89 -0.99 10.51 -10.51
C VAL A 89 -0.56 11.97 -10.27
N CYS A 90 0.03 12.25 -9.10
CA CYS A 90 0.46 13.61 -8.78
C CYS A 90 1.82 13.93 -9.40
N GLY A 91 2.80 13.02 -9.34
CA GLY A 91 4.15 13.26 -9.85
C GLY A 91 4.24 13.23 -11.37
N SER A 92 3.94 12.09 -12.02
CA SER A 92 4.13 11.92 -13.46
C SER A 92 3.03 12.59 -14.30
N TYR A 93 1.76 12.48 -13.88
CA TYR A 93 0.64 13.11 -14.62
C TYR A 93 0.44 14.58 -14.22
N GLY A 94 1.05 15.05 -13.14
CA GLY A 94 0.98 16.43 -12.68
C GLY A 94 -0.39 16.85 -12.13
N TYR A 95 -1.20 15.90 -11.63
CA TYR A 95 -2.50 16.21 -11.09
C TYR A 95 -2.40 16.76 -9.66
N ASP A 96 -3.24 17.72 -9.34
CA ASP A 96 -3.45 18.15 -7.95
C ASP A 96 -3.87 16.92 -7.10
N TRP A 97 -3.28 16.79 -5.93
CA TRP A 97 -3.61 15.70 -5.00
C TRP A 97 -5.09 15.66 -4.60
N ARG A 98 -5.80 16.81 -4.66
CA ARG A 98 -7.25 16.88 -4.43
C ARG A 98 -8.04 16.13 -5.50
N VAL A 99 -7.60 16.23 -6.75
CA VAL A 99 -8.17 15.48 -7.88
C VAL A 99 -7.88 13.98 -7.72
N ALA A 100 -6.68 13.62 -7.27
CA ALA A 100 -6.35 12.24 -6.97
C ALA A 100 -7.20 11.68 -5.81
N LEU A 101 -7.46 12.48 -4.76
CA LEU A 101 -8.39 12.09 -3.68
C LEU A 101 -9.82 11.91 -4.18
N LEU A 102 -10.29 12.74 -5.14
CA LEU A 102 -11.60 12.51 -5.74
C LEU A 102 -11.65 11.21 -6.53
N ALA A 103 -10.58 10.84 -7.24
CA ALA A 103 -10.51 9.55 -7.91
C ALA A 103 -10.61 8.38 -6.91
N VAL A 104 -9.93 8.47 -5.76
CA VAL A 104 -10.03 7.50 -4.67
C VAL A 104 -11.43 7.47 -4.05
N PHE A 105 -12.06 8.63 -3.85
CA PHE A 105 -13.45 8.69 -3.38
C PHE A 105 -14.42 8.03 -4.37
N ALA A 106 -14.30 8.36 -5.65
CA ALA A 106 -15.12 7.76 -6.71
C ALA A 106 -14.88 6.24 -6.81
N GLU A 107 -13.63 5.78 -6.67
CA GLU A 107 -13.27 4.38 -6.56
C GLU A 107 -14.04 3.69 -5.43
N GLY A 108 -14.00 4.24 -4.22
CA GLY A 108 -14.70 3.70 -3.06
C GLY A 108 -16.22 3.60 -3.29
N ILE A 109 -16.85 4.62 -3.89
CA ILE A 109 -18.29 4.59 -4.23
C ILE A 109 -18.58 3.49 -5.26
N VAL A 110 -17.77 3.38 -6.31
CA VAL A 110 -17.91 2.30 -7.30
C VAL A 110 -17.78 0.93 -6.62
N PHE A 111 -16.81 0.77 -5.72
CA PHE A 111 -16.65 -0.49 -4.98
C PHE A 111 -17.80 -0.79 -4.02
N ILE A 112 -18.39 0.20 -3.38
CA ILE A 112 -19.62 0.00 -2.60
C ILE A 112 -20.71 -0.60 -3.51
N ILE A 113 -20.95 -0.01 -4.67
CA ILE A 113 -21.96 -0.48 -5.62
C ILE A 113 -21.63 -1.91 -6.11
N LEU A 114 -20.38 -2.17 -6.48
CA LEU A 114 -19.93 -3.49 -6.95
C LEU A 114 -19.96 -4.55 -5.84
N SER A 115 -19.74 -4.18 -4.57
CA SER A 115 -19.78 -5.10 -3.43
C SER A 115 -21.21 -5.45 -3.01
N LEU A 116 -22.19 -4.57 -3.25
CA LEU A 116 -23.61 -4.87 -3.07
C LEU A 116 -24.12 -5.87 -4.11
N THR A 117 -23.47 -5.92 -5.28
CA THR A 117 -23.68 -6.93 -6.33
C THR A 117 -22.58 -7.97 -6.28
N ASN A 118 -22.70 -9.10 -6.95
CA ASN A 118 -21.60 -10.10 -7.04
C ASN A 118 -20.61 -9.79 -8.16
N VAL A 119 -20.64 -8.58 -8.71
CA VAL A 119 -19.85 -8.19 -9.89
C VAL A 119 -18.36 -8.08 -9.56
N ARG A 120 -17.98 -7.58 -8.37
CA ARG A 120 -16.58 -7.48 -7.95
C ARG A 120 -15.88 -8.85 -7.94
N GLU A 121 -16.55 -9.88 -7.40
CA GLU A 121 -16.02 -11.25 -7.42
C GLU A 121 -15.94 -11.82 -8.84
N ALA A 122 -16.93 -11.55 -9.69
CA ALA A 122 -16.95 -11.99 -11.08
C ALA A 122 -15.81 -11.33 -11.91
N ILE A 123 -15.55 -10.04 -11.73
CA ILE A 123 -14.44 -9.33 -12.38
C ILE A 123 -13.10 -9.94 -11.93
N PHE A 124 -12.91 -10.12 -10.61
CA PHE A 124 -11.70 -10.73 -10.10
C PHE A 124 -11.45 -12.12 -10.69
N ASN A 125 -12.48 -12.96 -10.77
CA ASN A 125 -12.35 -14.31 -11.32
C ASN A 125 -12.10 -14.33 -12.84
N ALA A 126 -12.50 -13.27 -13.56
CA ALA A 126 -12.29 -13.15 -14.99
C ALA A 126 -10.83 -12.83 -15.38
N ILE A 127 -10.02 -12.36 -14.42
CA ILE A 127 -8.62 -12.01 -14.67
C ILE A 127 -7.73 -13.23 -14.46
N PRO A 128 -6.77 -13.51 -15.36
CA PRO A 128 -5.88 -14.66 -15.27
C PRO A 128 -5.03 -14.66 -13.99
N SER A 129 -4.87 -15.85 -13.40
CA SER A 129 -4.12 -16.03 -12.16
C SER A 129 -2.65 -15.60 -12.29
N GLY A 130 -2.01 -15.90 -13.41
CA GLY A 130 -0.63 -15.47 -13.69
C GLY A 130 -0.49 -13.95 -13.70
N LEU A 131 -1.43 -13.25 -14.35
CA LEU A 131 -1.41 -11.80 -14.42
C LEU A 131 -1.63 -11.15 -13.05
N LYS A 132 -2.55 -11.67 -12.23
CA LYS A 132 -2.76 -11.20 -10.84
C LYS A 132 -1.47 -11.23 -10.02
N LYS A 133 -0.73 -12.32 -10.11
CA LYS A 133 0.56 -12.51 -9.41
C LYS A 133 1.64 -11.59 -9.98
N GLY A 134 1.65 -11.39 -11.31
CA GLY A 134 2.53 -10.43 -11.97
C GLY A 134 2.29 -9.00 -11.54
N VAL A 135 1.01 -8.59 -11.39
CA VAL A 135 0.63 -7.26 -10.86
C VAL A 135 1.15 -7.09 -9.43
N SER A 136 0.88 -8.04 -8.54
CA SER A 136 1.37 -7.96 -7.15
C SER A 136 2.90 -7.87 -7.07
N ALA A 137 3.61 -8.69 -7.87
CA ALA A 137 5.08 -8.65 -7.92
C ALA A 137 5.59 -7.32 -8.49
N GLY A 138 4.94 -6.79 -9.53
CA GLY A 138 5.28 -5.51 -10.15
C GLY A 138 5.11 -4.33 -9.21
N ILE A 139 4.01 -4.28 -8.46
CA ILE A 139 3.78 -3.29 -7.40
C ILE A 139 4.90 -3.39 -6.35
N GLY A 140 5.27 -4.61 -5.95
CA GLY A 140 6.36 -4.82 -4.99
C GLY A 140 7.70 -4.25 -5.50
N LEU A 141 8.08 -4.51 -6.75
CA LEU A 141 9.29 -3.94 -7.36
C LEU A 141 9.21 -2.41 -7.46
N PHE A 142 8.05 -1.88 -7.82
CA PHE A 142 7.84 -0.43 -7.91
C PHE A 142 8.01 0.26 -6.55
N ILE A 143 7.41 -0.28 -5.48
CA ILE A 143 7.54 0.26 -4.12
C ILE A 143 9.00 0.19 -3.65
N ALA A 144 9.69 -0.94 -3.90
CA ALA A 144 11.11 -1.07 -3.57
C ALA A 144 11.97 -0.04 -4.32
N PHE A 145 11.69 0.20 -5.60
CA PHE A 145 12.37 1.20 -6.42
C PHE A 145 12.15 2.62 -5.88
N VAL A 146 10.91 2.97 -5.52
CA VAL A 146 10.59 4.24 -4.86
C VAL A 146 11.33 4.39 -3.53
N GLY A 147 11.40 3.33 -2.72
CA GLY A 147 12.20 3.33 -1.48
C GLY A 147 13.68 3.59 -1.72
N LEU A 148 14.27 2.95 -2.73
CA LEU A 148 15.68 3.15 -3.11
C LEU A 148 15.97 4.59 -3.59
N GLN A 149 15.03 5.20 -4.33
CA GLN A 149 15.14 6.60 -4.75
C GLN A 149 14.94 7.56 -3.60
N GLY A 150 13.91 7.36 -2.77
CA GLY A 150 13.63 8.23 -1.61
C GLY A 150 14.73 8.22 -0.55
N ALA A 151 15.56 7.16 -0.51
CA ALA A 151 16.78 7.08 0.30
C ALA A 151 18.04 7.53 -0.43
N HIS A 152 17.94 7.99 -1.66
CA HIS A 152 19.06 8.35 -2.53
C HIS A 152 20.07 7.23 -2.79
N VAL A 153 19.69 5.96 -2.60
CA VAL A 153 20.53 4.81 -2.99
C VAL A 153 20.68 4.76 -4.50
N ILE A 154 19.56 5.01 -5.20
CA ILE A 154 19.49 5.15 -6.66
C ILE A 154 19.15 6.62 -6.96
N VAL A 155 19.93 7.23 -7.82
CA VAL A 155 19.75 8.62 -8.28
C VAL A 155 19.63 8.67 -9.79
N ASN A 156 19.06 9.74 -10.33
CA ASN A 156 18.93 9.94 -11.77
C ASN A 156 20.31 10.11 -12.42
N SER A 157 20.44 9.65 -13.65
CA SER A 157 21.65 9.77 -14.45
C SER A 157 21.31 10.01 -15.91
N ASP A 158 21.85 11.05 -16.50
CA ASP A 158 21.62 11.41 -17.90
C ASP A 158 22.14 10.34 -18.87
N SER A 159 23.14 9.57 -18.44
CA SER A 159 23.76 8.55 -19.30
C SER A 159 23.15 7.15 -19.19
N THR A 160 22.54 6.80 -18.03
CA THR A 160 22.10 5.43 -17.72
C THR A 160 20.68 5.35 -17.14
N LEU A 161 19.91 6.43 -17.18
CA LEU A 161 18.62 6.64 -16.50
C LEU A 161 18.75 6.68 -14.97
N THR A 162 19.40 5.69 -14.38
CA THR A 162 19.64 5.61 -12.93
C THR A 162 21.04 5.10 -12.65
N THR A 163 21.63 5.58 -11.54
CA THR A 163 22.92 5.11 -11.02
C THR A 163 22.92 5.11 -9.50
N TYR A 164 23.95 4.54 -8.89
CA TYR A 164 24.17 4.68 -7.45
C TYR A 164 24.67 6.08 -7.10
N VAL A 165 24.29 6.54 -5.88
CA VAL A 165 24.83 7.78 -5.32
C VAL A 165 26.35 7.73 -5.22
N SER A 166 27.01 8.88 -5.46
CA SER A 166 28.44 8.99 -5.24
C SER A 166 28.76 9.12 -3.75
N PHE A 167 29.31 8.05 -3.16
CA PHE A 167 29.78 8.08 -1.78
C PHE A 167 31.02 8.97 -1.58
N ALA A 168 31.74 9.31 -2.63
CA ALA A 168 32.96 10.11 -2.51
C ALA A 168 32.71 11.62 -2.49
N SER A 169 31.77 12.11 -3.31
CA SER A 169 31.51 13.55 -3.45
C SER A 169 30.45 14.10 -2.50
N GLU A 170 29.46 13.28 -2.09
CA GLU A 170 28.28 13.72 -1.34
C GLU A 170 28.02 12.88 -0.10
N PHE A 171 29.09 12.40 0.55
CA PHE A 171 28.99 11.45 1.65
C PHE A 171 28.19 11.99 2.85
N HIS A 172 28.40 13.26 3.21
CA HIS A 172 27.81 13.85 4.43
C HIS A 172 26.31 14.22 4.30
N THR A 173 25.73 14.07 3.11
CA THR A 173 24.33 14.34 2.79
C THR A 173 23.68 13.09 2.19
N LEU A 174 23.70 12.94 0.87
CA LEU A 174 23.09 11.83 0.14
C LEU A 174 23.72 10.47 0.49
N GLY A 175 25.06 10.41 0.54
CA GLY A 175 25.77 9.15 0.74
C GLY A 175 25.49 8.51 2.08
N ILE A 176 25.45 9.29 3.17
CA ILE A 176 25.15 8.76 4.50
C ILE A 176 23.69 8.32 4.61
N CYS A 177 22.74 9.04 3.99
CA CYS A 177 21.33 8.63 3.93
C CYS A 177 21.18 7.27 3.21
N ALA A 178 21.84 7.11 2.06
CA ALA A 178 21.85 5.86 1.32
C ALA A 178 22.47 4.71 2.11
N LEU A 179 23.60 4.94 2.78
CA LEU A 179 24.26 3.93 3.61
C LEU A 179 23.36 3.48 4.77
N LEU A 180 22.74 4.43 5.46
CA LEU A 180 21.84 4.15 6.58
C LEU A 180 20.61 3.36 6.12
N ALA A 181 20.04 3.70 4.96
CA ALA A 181 18.92 2.96 4.39
C ALA A 181 19.29 1.51 4.03
N ILE A 182 20.49 1.28 3.48
CA ILE A 182 20.99 -0.08 3.20
C ILE A 182 21.16 -0.86 4.50
N ILE A 183 21.80 -0.27 5.51
CA ILE A 183 22.00 -0.91 6.84
C ILE A 183 20.64 -1.21 7.47
N GLY A 184 19.71 -0.26 7.44
CA GLY A 184 18.33 -0.44 7.95
C GLY A 184 17.57 -1.54 7.25
N THR A 185 17.72 -1.66 5.93
CA THR A 185 17.09 -2.74 5.14
C THR A 185 17.64 -4.11 5.55
N LEU A 186 18.96 -4.24 5.68
CA LEU A 186 19.59 -5.49 6.14
C LEU A 186 19.18 -5.83 7.57
N LEU A 187 19.14 -4.84 8.47
CA LEU A 187 18.66 -5.03 9.84
C LEU A 187 17.21 -5.52 9.88
N THR A 188 16.32 -4.87 9.09
CA THR A 188 14.92 -5.28 8.98
C THR A 188 14.81 -6.72 8.50
N ALA A 189 15.58 -7.11 7.48
CA ALA A 189 15.62 -8.46 6.94
C ALA A 189 16.06 -9.49 8.01
N VAL A 190 17.12 -9.19 8.77
CA VAL A 190 17.59 -10.05 9.87
C VAL A 190 16.52 -10.20 10.95
N LEU A 191 15.92 -9.09 11.42
CA LEU A 191 14.88 -9.12 12.44
C LEU A 191 13.65 -9.91 11.97
N TYR A 192 13.26 -9.76 10.71
CA TYR A 192 12.14 -10.50 10.14
C TYR A 192 12.45 -12.00 10.06
N THR A 193 13.64 -12.37 9.61
CA THR A 193 14.10 -13.78 9.54
C THR A 193 14.14 -14.43 10.93
N LEU A 194 14.47 -13.65 11.96
CA LEU A 194 14.43 -14.07 13.36
C LEU A 194 12.99 -14.08 13.95
N ASN A 195 11.97 -13.83 13.14
CA ASN A 195 10.57 -13.76 13.55
C ASN A 195 10.27 -12.71 14.64
N VAL A 196 11.02 -11.61 14.68
CA VAL A 196 10.76 -10.50 15.59
C VAL A 196 9.50 -9.77 15.16
N LYS A 197 8.48 -9.73 16.03
CA LYS A 197 7.23 -9.01 15.75
C LYS A 197 7.50 -7.51 15.63
N GLY A 198 6.93 -6.86 14.61
CA GLY A 198 7.16 -5.43 14.34
C GLY A 198 8.55 -5.12 13.76
N SER A 199 9.25 -6.11 13.18
CA SER A 199 10.60 -5.97 12.60
C SER A 199 10.74 -4.78 11.66
N ILE A 200 9.71 -4.46 10.86
CA ILE A 200 9.70 -3.32 9.93
C ILE A 200 9.73 -2.00 10.71
N LEU A 201 8.87 -1.83 11.71
CA LEU A 201 8.86 -0.63 12.55
C LEU A 201 10.16 -0.48 13.34
N ILE A 202 10.68 -1.57 13.90
CA ILE A 202 11.97 -1.59 14.61
C ILE A 202 13.10 -1.18 13.65
N GLY A 203 13.06 -1.66 12.42
CA GLY A 203 14.01 -1.28 11.37
C GLY A 203 14.00 0.21 11.07
N ILE A 204 12.82 0.82 10.94
CA ILE A 204 12.65 2.27 10.75
C ILE A 204 13.26 3.03 11.93
N ILE A 205 12.85 2.69 13.16
CA ILE A 205 13.28 3.39 14.38
C ILE A 205 14.81 3.25 14.56
N ALA A 206 15.34 2.05 14.37
CA ALA A 206 16.79 1.82 14.48
C ALA A 206 17.58 2.62 13.43
N THR A 207 17.11 2.66 12.18
CA THR A 207 17.74 3.45 11.12
C THR A 207 17.69 4.95 11.45
N TRP A 208 16.58 5.43 11.97
CA TRP A 208 16.45 6.83 12.40
C TRP A 208 17.39 7.16 13.57
N ILE A 209 17.47 6.30 14.60
CA ILE A 209 18.39 6.46 15.73
C ILE A 209 19.84 6.49 15.24
N LEU A 210 20.23 5.60 14.32
CA LEU A 210 21.55 5.62 13.71
C LEU A 210 21.81 6.94 12.98
N GLY A 211 20.80 7.47 12.27
CA GLY A 211 20.88 8.80 11.64
C GLY A 211 21.11 9.92 12.65
N MET A 212 20.39 9.93 13.77
CA MET A 212 20.59 10.91 14.86
C MET A 212 22.00 10.81 15.45
N ILE A 213 22.53 9.62 15.61
CA ILE A 213 23.92 9.41 16.05
C ILE A 213 24.90 9.97 15.02
N CYS A 214 24.68 9.73 13.74
CA CYS A 214 25.51 10.31 12.67
C CYS A 214 25.44 11.84 12.65
N GLN A 215 24.29 12.43 12.92
CA GLN A 215 24.17 13.89 13.06
C GLN A 215 24.93 14.40 14.27
N ALA A 216 24.86 13.74 15.42
CA ALA A 216 25.59 14.11 16.62
C ALA A 216 27.13 14.03 16.44
N LEU A 217 27.59 13.10 15.61
CA LEU A 217 29.01 12.92 15.27
C LEU A 217 29.49 13.80 14.13
N GLY A 218 28.60 14.63 13.53
CA GLY A 218 28.92 15.47 12.38
C GLY A 218 29.13 14.69 11.06
N ILE A 219 28.73 13.43 11.01
CA ILE A 219 28.79 12.60 9.80
C ILE A 219 27.62 12.97 8.87
N TYR A 220 26.43 13.17 9.42
CA TYR A 220 25.28 13.75 8.71
C TYR A 220 25.28 15.26 8.94
N VAL A 221 25.29 16.05 7.88
CA VAL A 221 25.28 17.51 7.94
C VAL A 221 23.90 18.02 7.55
N VAL A 222 23.34 18.88 8.41
CA VAL A 222 22.07 19.56 8.14
C VAL A 222 22.28 20.62 7.06
N ASP A 223 21.54 20.52 5.97
CA ASP A 223 21.55 21.45 4.84
C ASP A 223 20.10 21.69 4.39
N VAL A 224 19.45 22.66 5.01
CA VAL A 224 18.03 22.95 4.80
C VAL A 224 17.74 23.40 3.37
N GLU A 225 18.70 24.09 2.72
CA GLU A 225 18.54 24.57 1.34
C GLU A 225 18.44 23.40 0.35
N ASN A 226 19.13 22.30 0.63
CA ASN A 226 19.12 21.08 -0.17
C ASN A 226 18.17 19.98 0.38
N GLY A 227 17.32 20.30 1.36
CA GLY A 227 16.29 19.40 1.88
C GLY A 227 16.78 18.45 2.98
N PHE A 228 17.96 18.65 3.56
CA PHE A 228 18.49 17.84 4.68
C PHE A 228 18.19 18.52 6.01
N TYR A 229 17.08 18.13 6.62
CA TYR A 229 16.61 18.70 7.90
C TYR A 229 17.25 17.99 9.09
N SER A 230 17.12 18.63 10.28
CA SER A 230 17.51 17.99 11.53
C SER A 230 16.71 16.71 11.79
N LEU A 231 17.41 15.66 12.21
CA LEU A 231 16.82 14.35 12.46
C LEU A 231 16.24 14.21 13.88
N TYR A 232 16.41 15.22 14.72
CA TYR A 232 15.88 15.17 16.10
C TYR A 232 14.37 15.40 16.11
N PRO A 233 13.60 14.51 16.79
CA PRO A 233 12.15 14.64 16.87
C PRO A 233 11.75 15.90 17.67
N SER A 234 10.67 16.52 17.28
CA SER A 234 9.97 17.51 18.08
C SER A 234 8.99 16.82 19.00
N PHE A 235 9.09 17.03 20.31
CA PHE A 235 8.12 16.55 21.30
C PHE A 235 6.99 17.57 21.50
N ALA A 236 6.52 18.15 20.43
CA ALA A 236 5.37 19.05 20.45
C ALA A 236 4.06 18.27 20.67
N ILE A 237 3.02 18.97 21.13
CA ILE A 237 1.67 18.42 21.13
C ILE A 237 1.17 18.40 19.70
N THR A 238 0.47 17.32 19.30
CA THR A 238 -0.13 17.21 17.98
C THR A 238 -1.08 18.39 17.72
N ASP A 239 -0.90 19.06 16.63
CA ASP A 239 -1.82 20.08 16.14
C ASP A 239 -3.04 19.40 15.51
N PHE A 240 -4.11 19.29 16.27
CA PHE A 240 -5.36 18.67 15.78
C PHE A 240 -6.06 19.50 14.71
N SER A 241 -5.72 20.78 14.54
CA SER A 241 -6.30 21.61 13.49
C SER A 241 -5.78 21.24 12.11
N ALA A 242 -4.61 20.60 12.02
CA ALA A 242 -3.98 20.17 10.77
C ALA A 242 -4.90 19.28 9.90
N ILE A 243 -5.82 18.51 10.50
CA ILE A 243 -6.76 17.67 9.74
C ILE A 243 -7.61 18.50 8.76
N SER A 244 -7.85 19.78 9.04
CA SER A 244 -8.62 20.66 8.15
C SER A 244 -7.94 20.92 6.82
N GLU A 245 -6.62 20.73 6.72
CA GLU A 245 -5.85 20.89 5.48
C GLU A 245 -6.19 19.80 4.45
N THR A 246 -6.67 18.63 4.89
CA THR A 246 -6.97 17.50 3.99
C THR A 246 -8.44 17.09 4.02
N PHE A 247 -9.16 17.35 5.12
CA PHE A 247 -10.55 16.96 5.28
C PHE A 247 -11.46 17.60 4.23
N GLY A 248 -12.20 16.77 3.48
CA GLY A 248 -13.15 17.21 2.46
C GLY A 248 -12.51 17.78 1.19
N GLN A 249 -11.18 17.83 1.11
CA GLN A 249 -10.46 18.41 -0.03
C GLN A 249 -10.67 17.61 -1.33
N CYS A 250 -11.09 16.36 -1.27
CA CYS A 250 -11.48 15.59 -2.44
C CYS A 250 -12.63 16.24 -3.25
N PHE A 251 -13.40 17.15 -2.66
CA PHE A 251 -14.52 17.85 -3.35
C PHE A 251 -14.15 19.24 -3.86
N VAL A 252 -12.91 19.71 -3.64
CA VAL A 252 -12.48 21.09 -3.95
C VAL A 252 -11.40 21.13 -5.04
N GLY A 253 -11.06 19.99 -5.64
CA GLY A 253 -10.00 19.87 -6.66
C GLY A 253 -10.26 20.72 -7.91
N ASP A 254 -9.18 21.27 -8.49
CA ASP A 254 -9.24 21.97 -9.79
C ASP A 254 -9.11 20.97 -10.95
N PHE A 255 -10.16 20.91 -11.77
CA PHE A 255 -10.24 20.02 -12.93
C PHE A 255 -9.86 20.68 -14.25
N SER A 256 -9.44 21.95 -14.23
CA SER A 256 -9.19 22.73 -15.46
C SER A 256 -8.16 22.07 -16.40
N ASN A 257 -7.20 21.34 -15.83
CA ASN A 257 -6.13 20.66 -16.56
C ASN A 257 -6.32 19.13 -16.64
N VAL A 258 -7.49 18.61 -16.24
CA VAL A 258 -7.74 17.18 -16.20
C VAL A 258 -8.73 16.77 -17.27
N SER A 259 -8.27 16.00 -18.26
CA SER A 259 -9.19 15.37 -19.21
C SER A 259 -10.07 14.32 -18.52
N ILE A 260 -11.37 14.32 -18.81
CA ILE A 260 -12.31 13.31 -18.30
C ILE A 260 -11.83 11.90 -18.65
N ALA A 261 -11.26 11.69 -19.84
CA ALA A 261 -10.75 10.40 -20.27
C ALA A 261 -9.57 9.95 -19.40
N ASN A 262 -8.62 10.84 -19.10
CA ASN A 262 -7.50 10.55 -18.21
C ASN A 262 -7.96 10.29 -16.78
N PHE A 263 -8.93 11.04 -16.28
CA PHE A 263 -9.51 10.79 -14.95
C PHE A 263 -10.15 9.40 -14.85
N ILE A 264 -10.88 8.97 -15.89
CA ILE A 264 -11.45 7.62 -15.96
C ILE A 264 -10.34 6.55 -15.95
N VAL A 265 -9.22 6.76 -16.65
CA VAL A 265 -8.08 5.85 -16.64
C VAL A 265 -7.44 5.77 -15.25
N VAL A 266 -7.25 6.90 -14.58
CA VAL A 266 -6.72 6.96 -13.21
C VAL A 266 -7.65 6.23 -12.23
N LEU A 267 -8.95 6.52 -12.28
CA LEU A 267 -9.97 5.85 -11.49
C LEU A 267 -9.94 4.33 -11.71
N PHE A 268 -9.86 3.91 -12.97
CA PHE A 268 -9.84 2.49 -13.32
C PHE A 268 -8.57 1.80 -12.82
N ALA A 269 -7.43 2.48 -12.84
CA ALA A 269 -6.19 1.95 -12.30
C ALA A 269 -6.25 1.77 -10.78
N PHE A 270 -6.82 2.74 -10.04
CA PHE A 270 -7.08 2.59 -8.62
C PHE A 270 -7.97 1.39 -8.33
N LEU A 271 -9.14 1.31 -9.00
CA LEU A 271 -10.07 0.17 -8.89
C LEU A 271 -9.37 -1.17 -9.11
N PHE A 272 -8.51 -1.25 -10.12
CA PHE A 272 -7.84 -2.49 -10.48
C PHE A 272 -6.82 -2.91 -9.44
N VAL A 273 -5.97 -1.97 -9.01
CA VAL A 273 -4.92 -2.23 -8.02
C VAL A 273 -5.53 -2.63 -6.68
N ASP A 274 -6.52 -1.87 -6.19
CA ASP A 274 -7.19 -2.15 -4.92
C ASP A 274 -7.91 -3.50 -4.93
N MET A 275 -8.59 -3.83 -6.04
CA MET A 275 -9.26 -5.11 -6.15
C MET A 275 -8.30 -6.30 -5.99
N PHE A 276 -7.09 -6.21 -6.56
CA PHE A 276 -6.08 -7.27 -6.43
C PHE A 276 -5.48 -7.32 -5.04
N ASP A 277 -5.16 -6.16 -4.48
CA ASP A 277 -4.55 -6.05 -3.15
C ASP A 277 -5.52 -6.58 -2.07
N THR A 278 -6.75 -6.07 -2.07
CA THR A 278 -7.76 -6.46 -1.08
C THR A 278 -8.11 -7.95 -1.15
N ILE A 279 -8.47 -8.47 -2.33
CA ILE A 279 -8.92 -9.88 -2.42
C ILE A 279 -7.73 -10.82 -2.18
N GLY A 280 -6.55 -10.48 -2.70
CA GLY A 280 -5.33 -11.24 -2.47
C GLY A 280 -4.98 -11.33 -0.99
N THR A 281 -5.07 -10.21 -0.28
CA THR A 281 -4.80 -10.12 1.16
C THR A 281 -5.86 -10.83 1.99
N LEU A 282 -7.16 -10.60 1.72
CA LEU A 282 -8.25 -11.25 2.44
C LEU A 282 -8.13 -12.78 2.36
N VAL A 283 -7.94 -13.32 1.16
CA VAL A 283 -7.81 -14.77 0.95
C VAL A 283 -6.50 -15.29 1.57
N GLY A 284 -5.40 -14.57 1.42
CA GLY A 284 -4.10 -14.95 1.97
C GLY A 284 -4.09 -15.04 3.49
N VAL A 285 -4.64 -14.02 4.17
CA VAL A 285 -4.74 -14.00 5.64
C VAL A 285 -5.76 -15.04 6.13
N ALA A 286 -6.91 -15.17 5.45
CA ALA A 286 -7.93 -16.15 5.79
C ALA A 286 -7.42 -17.59 5.66
N THR A 287 -6.62 -17.90 4.64
CA THR A 287 -5.97 -19.21 4.48
C THR A 287 -5.05 -19.51 5.66
N LYS A 288 -4.23 -18.54 6.08
CA LYS A 288 -3.33 -18.69 7.23
C LYS A 288 -4.08 -18.80 8.56
N ALA A 289 -5.32 -18.32 8.60
CA ALA A 289 -6.21 -18.33 9.76
C ALA A 289 -7.08 -19.60 9.86
N ASP A 290 -7.04 -20.47 8.85
CA ASP A 290 -7.98 -21.60 8.67
C ASP A 290 -9.45 -21.16 8.70
N MET A 291 -9.74 -19.97 8.11
CA MET A 291 -11.09 -19.38 8.06
C MET A 291 -11.84 -19.66 6.77
N LEU A 292 -11.23 -20.39 5.83
CA LEU A 292 -11.89 -20.77 4.58
C LEU A 292 -12.90 -21.92 4.83
N ASP A 293 -13.99 -21.89 4.10
CA ASP A 293 -14.97 -22.99 4.11
C ASP A 293 -14.48 -24.23 3.34
N LYS A 294 -15.29 -25.28 3.31
CA LYS A 294 -14.99 -26.54 2.61
C LYS A 294 -14.79 -26.37 1.09
N ASN A 295 -15.23 -25.25 0.53
CA ASN A 295 -15.09 -24.89 -0.89
C ASN A 295 -13.96 -23.87 -1.12
N GLU A 296 -13.06 -23.70 -0.14
CA GLU A 296 -11.96 -22.72 -0.16
C GLU A 296 -12.45 -21.27 -0.31
N LYS A 297 -13.69 -20.97 0.11
CA LYS A 297 -14.26 -19.62 0.08
C LYS A 297 -14.22 -19.00 1.47
N LEU A 298 -13.97 -17.70 1.52
CA LEU A 298 -14.05 -16.92 2.75
C LEU A 298 -15.53 -16.62 3.06
N PRO A 299 -16.10 -17.11 4.19
CA PRO A 299 -17.44 -16.72 4.63
C PRO A 299 -17.49 -15.18 4.81
N ASN A 300 -18.64 -14.55 4.65
CA ASN A 300 -18.79 -13.09 4.80
C ASN A 300 -17.83 -12.21 3.94
N ILE A 301 -17.29 -12.74 2.83
CA ILE A 301 -16.40 -11.97 1.95
C ILE A 301 -17.06 -10.68 1.44
N LYS A 302 -18.38 -10.70 1.20
CA LYS A 302 -19.14 -9.49 0.80
C LYS A 302 -19.04 -8.38 1.83
N GLN A 303 -19.22 -8.72 3.11
CA GLN A 303 -19.15 -7.79 4.22
C GLN A 303 -17.73 -7.24 4.37
N ALA A 304 -16.71 -8.07 4.20
CA ALA A 304 -15.32 -7.65 4.22
C ALA A 304 -14.99 -6.69 3.07
N LEU A 305 -15.43 -7.00 1.85
CA LEU A 305 -15.24 -6.15 0.68
C LEU A 305 -16.02 -4.83 0.78
N LEU A 306 -17.19 -4.84 1.43
CA LEU A 306 -17.96 -3.62 1.67
C LEU A 306 -17.28 -2.75 2.75
N ALA A 307 -16.72 -3.37 3.80
CA ALA A 307 -15.96 -2.66 4.81
C ALA A 307 -14.73 -1.93 4.21
N ASP A 308 -14.03 -2.59 3.33
CA ASP A 308 -12.89 -2.07 2.56
C ASP A 308 -13.30 -0.85 1.70
N ALA A 309 -14.39 -0.97 0.94
CA ALA A 309 -14.92 0.12 0.11
C ALA A 309 -15.38 1.35 0.93
N ILE A 310 -15.99 1.12 2.11
CA ILE A 310 -16.36 2.18 3.04
C ILE A 310 -15.10 2.86 3.59
N ALA A 311 -14.07 2.07 3.94
CA ALA A 311 -12.81 2.59 4.44
C ALA A 311 -12.11 3.47 3.41
N THR A 312 -12.07 3.05 2.13
CA THR A 312 -11.54 3.83 1.01
C THR A 312 -12.27 5.15 0.84
N SER A 313 -13.61 5.13 0.80
CA SER A 313 -14.41 6.35 0.68
C SER A 313 -14.20 7.31 1.86
N ALA A 314 -14.18 6.78 3.09
CA ALA A 314 -13.93 7.56 4.28
C ALA A 314 -12.49 8.12 4.31
N GLY A 315 -11.51 7.32 3.91
CA GLY A 315 -10.11 7.71 3.81
C GLY A 315 -9.91 8.89 2.84
N ALA A 316 -10.52 8.86 1.67
CA ALA A 316 -10.47 9.93 0.69
C ALA A 316 -11.08 11.24 1.23
N VAL A 317 -12.19 11.18 1.96
CA VAL A 317 -12.80 12.35 2.60
C VAL A 317 -11.91 12.90 3.72
N LEU A 318 -11.26 12.05 4.47
CA LEU A 318 -10.32 12.45 5.52
C LEU A 318 -9.01 13.02 4.96
N GLY A 319 -8.63 12.65 3.73
CA GLY A 319 -7.42 13.11 3.07
C GLY A 319 -6.29 12.10 3.07
N THR A 320 -6.60 10.82 2.91
CA THR A 320 -5.61 9.77 2.64
C THR A 320 -6.02 8.95 1.43
N SER A 321 -5.08 8.17 0.88
CA SER A 321 -5.33 7.34 -0.30
C SER A 321 -6.19 6.10 0.04
N THR A 322 -6.41 5.24 -0.95
CA THR A 322 -7.20 4.01 -0.83
C THR A 322 -6.82 3.20 0.40
N THR A 323 -7.80 2.94 1.26
CA THR A 323 -7.64 2.20 2.51
C THR A 323 -8.07 0.75 2.31
N THR A 324 -7.15 -0.19 2.47
CA THR A 324 -7.34 -1.61 2.14
C THR A 324 -6.91 -2.54 3.27
N THR A 325 -7.26 -3.82 3.18
CA THR A 325 -6.91 -4.83 4.17
C THR A 325 -5.41 -5.14 4.14
N PHE A 326 -4.76 -5.17 5.32
CA PHE A 326 -3.32 -5.38 5.46
C PHE A 326 -2.96 -6.85 5.72
N VAL A 327 -1.95 -7.35 4.98
CA VAL A 327 -1.42 -8.71 5.12
C VAL A 327 -0.76 -8.95 6.49
N GLU A 328 -0.30 -7.91 7.16
CA GLU A 328 0.24 -7.90 8.52
C GLU A 328 -0.78 -8.38 9.56
N SER A 329 -2.08 -8.33 9.26
CA SER A 329 -3.13 -8.97 10.05
C SER A 329 -2.85 -10.44 10.31
N SER A 330 -2.09 -11.09 9.41
CA SER A 330 -1.63 -12.46 9.58
C SER A 330 -0.77 -12.69 10.83
N ALA A 331 -0.12 -11.64 11.36
CA ALA A 331 0.67 -11.72 12.58
C ALA A 331 -0.23 -11.84 13.83
N GLY A 332 -1.31 -11.06 13.89
CA GLY A 332 -2.33 -11.18 14.93
C GLY A 332 -3.07 -12.51 14.89
N VAL A 333 -3.42 -12.96 13.68
CA VAL A 333 -3.97 -14.30 13.45
C VAL A 333 -3.00 -15.39 13.92
N GLY A 334 -1.71 -15.26 13.62
CA GLY A 334 -0.65 -16.14 14.12
C GLY A 334 -0.51 -16.11 15.65
N ALA A 335 -0.88 -15.00 16.31
CA ALA A 335 -0.95 -14.88 17.76
C ALA A 335 -2.24 -15.46 18.37
N GLY A 336 -3.17 -15.97 17.54
CA GLY A 336 -4.41 -16.63 17.97
C GLY A 336 -5.69 -15.82 17.75
N ALA A 337 -5.63 -14.60 17.21
CA ALA A 337 -6.84 -13.82 16.90
C ALA A 337 -7.71 -14.52 15.83
N ARG A 338 -9.03 -14.50 16.04
CA ARG A 338 -10.00 -15.15 15.16
C ARG A 338 -11.24 -14.30 14.90
N THR A 339 -11.38 -13.16 15.57
CA THR A 339 -12.64 -12.38 15.52
C THR A 339 -12.36 -10.88 15.37
N GLY A 340 -13.42 -10.13 15.05
CA GLY A 340 -13.34 -8.66 14.97
C GLY A 340 -12.94 -7.96 16.26
N LEU A 341 -12.91 -8.64 17.41
CA LEU A 341 -12.45 -8.02 18.65
C LEU A 341 -10.97 -7.60 18.56
N ALA A 342 -10.13 -8.41 17.92
CA ALA A 342 -8.73 -8.04 17.66
C ALA A 342 -8.64 -6.78 16.78
N SER A 343 -9.48 -6.70 15.74
CA SER A 343 -9.56 -5.52 14.88
C SER A 343 -9.99 -4.27 15.65
N ILE A 344 -10.94 -4.39 16.59
CA ILE A 344 -11.30 -3.27 17.45
C ILE A 344 -10.10 -2.76 18.25
N VAL A 345 -9.32 -3.67 18.84
CA VAL A 345 -8.10 -3.28 19.58
C VAL A 345 -7.11 -2.57 18.67
N THR A 346 -6.87 -3.11 17.47
CA THR A 346 -5.97 -2.49 16.48
C THR A 346 -6.47 -1.09 16.09
N GLY A 347 -7.76 -0.93 15.81
CA GLY A 347 -8.35 0.36 15.45
C GLY A 347 -8.16 1.41 16.55
N PHE A 348 -8.42 1.06 17.81
CA PHE A 348 -8.20 1.99 18.93
C PHE A 348 -6.73 2.37 19.11
N LEU A 349 -5.79 1.47 18.83
CA LEU A 349 -4.36 1.80 18.87
C LEU A 349 -3.98 2.81 17.77
N PHE A 350 -4.58 2.73 16.58
CA PHE A 350 -4.44 3.78 15.56
C PHE A 350 -4.98 5.13 16.04
N LEU A 351 -6.11 5.15 16.72
CA LEU A 351 -6.66 6.39 17.27
C LEU A 351 -5.72 7.01 18.33
N ILE A 352 -5.13 6.18 19.20
CA ILE A 352 -4.14 6.62 20.18
C ILE A 352 -2.88 7.15 19.50
N ALA A 353 -2.48 6.57 18.39
CA ALA A 353 -1.27 6.97 17.65
C ALA A 353 -1.32 8.43 17.14
N ILE A 354 -2.50 9.02 16.99
CA ILE A 354 -2.66 10.45 16.61
C ILE A 354 -1.91 11.37 17.58
N PHE A 355 -1.92 11.06 18.88
CA PHE A 355 -1.24 11.89 19.88
C PHE A 355 0.29 11.90 19.72
N PHE A 356 0.84 10.96 18.98
CA PHE A 356 2.28 10.83 18.70
C PHE A 356 2.65 11.31 17.28
N ALA A 357 1.77 12.03 16.59
CA ALA A 357 1.99 12.49 15.23
C ALA A 357 3.33 13.23 15.04
N PRO A 358 3.75 14.17 15.93
CA PRO A 358 5.03 14.87 15.75
C PRO A 358 6.26 13.96 15.76
N ILE A 359 6.17 12.78 16.40
CA ILE A 359 7.25 11.79 16.40
C ILE A 359 7.29 11.06 15.06
N PHE A 360 6.14 10.60 14.56
CA PHE A 360 6.09 9.84 13.31
C PHE A 360 6.41 10.71 12.08
N THR A 361 5.97 11.96 12.06
CA THR A 361 6.24 12.89 10.94
C THR A 361 7.69 13.39 10.91
N ALA A 362 8.42 13.29 12.02
CA ALA A 362 9.84 13.62 12.08
C ALA A 362 10.75 12.53 11.49
N ILE A 363 10.21 11.34 11.17
CA ILE A 363 11.00 10.23 10.62
C ILE A 363 11.37 10.55 9.17
N PRO A 364 12.67 10.64 8.83
CA PRO A 364 13.11 11.03 7.50
C PRO A 364 12.91 9.91 6.46
N GLY A 365 12.87 10.29 5.16
CA GLY A 365 12.63 9.37 4.05
C GLY A 365 13.63 8.20 3.99
N PHE A 366 14.91 8.43 4.28
CA PHE A 366 15.90 7.35 4.30
C PHE A 366 15.66 6.32 5.42
N ALA A 367 14.98 6.70 6.51
CA ALA A 367 14.64 5.77 7.58
C ALA A 367 13.35 5.00 7.27
N THR A 368 12.45 5.53 6.45
CA THR A 368 11.25 4.81 5.98
C THR A 368 11.54 3.88 4.79
N ALA A 369 12.59 4.15 4.03
CA ALA A 369 12.98 3.36 2.85
C ALA A 369 13.17 1.85 3.13
N PRO A 370 13.80 1.41 4.25
CA PRO A 370 13.87 0.00 4.60
C PRO A 370 12.52 -0.71 4.62
N ALA A 371 11.46 -0.04 5.07
CA ALA A 371 10.12 -0.59 5.06
C ALA A 371 9.60 -0.78 3.63
N LEU A 372 9.75 0.24 2.77
CA LEU A 372 9.32 0.17 1.37
C LEU A 372 10.05 -0.94 0.61
N ILE A 373 11.36 -1.02 0.76
CA ILE A 373 12.18 -2.05 0.12
C ILE A 373 11.77 -3.44 0.59
N PHE A 374 11.55 -3.60 1.90
CA PHE A 374 11.23 -4.90 2.49
C PHE A 374 9.78 -5.33 2.18
N VAL A 375 8.80 -4.43 2.24
CA VAL A 375 7.42 -4.71 1.80
C VAL A 375 7.40 -5.05 0.32
N GLY A 376 8.17 -4.33 -0.49
CA GLY A 376 8.37 -4.65 -1.90
C GLY A 376 8.84 -6.10 -2.11
N PHE A 377 9.84 -6.55 -1.34
CA PHE A 377 10.32 -7.95 -1.35
C PHE A 377 9.20 -8.95 -1.02
N LEU A 378 8.39 -8.68 0.00
CA LEU A 378 7.28 -9.57 0.37
C LEU A 378 6.26 -9.71 -0.76
N MET A 379 5.95 -8.63 -1.48
CA MET A 379 5.02 -8.63 -2.61
C MET A 379 5.61 -9.34 -3.84
N VAL A 380 6.90 -9.15 -4.13
CA VAL A 380 7.60 -9.83 -5.23
C VAL A 380 7.55 -11.35 -5.08
N SER A 381 7.49 -11.88 -3.88
CA SER A 381 7.39 -13.33 -3.63
C SER A 381 6.19 -13.99 -4.30
N SER A 382 5.16 -13.22 -4.69
CA SER A 382 3.99 -13.71 -5.42
C SER A 382 4.34 -14.30 -6.79
N ILE A 383 5.47 -13.88 -7.41
CA ILE A 383 5.91 -14.37 -8.71
C ILE A 383 6.25 -15.86 -8.70
N ILE A 384 6.69 -16.40 -7.57
CA ILE A 384 7.02 -17.84 -7.42
C ILE A 384 5.79 -18.73 -7.71
N LYS A 385 4.59 -18.20 -7.52
CA LYS A 385 3.34 -18.91 -7.79
C LYS A 385 2.89 -18.83 -9.25
N VAL A 386 3.60 -18.13 -10.12
CA VAL A 386 3.35 -18.10 -11.57
C VAL A 386 3.92 -19.38 -12.18
N ASP A 387 3.13 -20.05 -13.03
CA ASP A 387 3.63 -21.22 -13.79
C ASP A 387 4.48 -20.75 -14.97
N PHE A 388 5.79 -20.77 -14.81
CA PHE A 388 6.75 -20.42 -15.85
C PHE A 388 6.87 -21.48 -16.96
N ASN A 389 6.24 -22.65 -16.83
CA ASN A 389 6.17 -23.64 -17.92
C ASN A 389 5.08 -23.28 -18.95
N ASP A 390 4.00 -22.55 -18.53
CA ASP A 390 3.04 -21.99 -19.47
C ASP A 390 3.46 -20.57 -19.86
N LEU A 391 4.24 -20.44 -20.93
CA LEU A 391 4.73 -19.14 -21.43
C LEU A 391 3.61 -18.16 -21.75
N SER A 392 2.40 -18.64 -22.05
CA SER A 392 1.25 -17.77 -22.32
C SER A 392 0.70 -17.09 -21.06
N GLU A 393 1.05 -17.57 -19.87
CA GLU A 393 0.77 -16.94 -18.56
C GLU A 393 2.02 -16.19 -18.04
N ALA A 394 3.21 -16.80 -18.19
CA ALA A 394 4.44 -16.27 -17.61
C ALA A 394 4.93 -14.99 -18.30
N ILE A 395 4.90 -14.92 -19.63
CA ILE A 395 5.39 -13.74 -20.38
C ILE A 395 4.57 -12.49 -20.03
N PRO A 396 3.22 -12.50 -20.06
CA PRO A 396 2.43 -11.34 -19.62
C PRO A 396 2.67 -10.93 -18.18
N ALA A 397 2.81 -11.88 -17.26
CA ALA A 397 3.11 -11.60 -15.86
C ALA A 397 4.48 -10.94 -15.70
N TYR A 398 5.49 -11.44 -16.41
CA TYR A 398 6.83 -10.86 -16.43
C TYR A 398 6.86 -9.44 -17.00
N LEU A 399 6.20 -9.22 -18.16
CA LEU A 399 6.15 -7.90 -18.79
C LEU A 399 5.42 -6.88 -17.90
N CYS A 400 4.32 -7.29 -17.25
CA CYS A 400 3.61 -6.49 -16.28
C CYS A 400 4.52 -6.07 -15.12
N MET A 401 5.22 -7.05 -14.52
CA MET A 401 6.12 -6.83 -13.40
C MET A 401 7.29 -5.91 -13.75
N LEU A 402 7.90 -6.10 -14.92
CA LEU A 402 9.05 -5.34 -15.39
C LEU A 402 8.70 -3.90 -15.72
N ALA A 403 7.54 -3.69 -16.35
CA ALA A 403 7.15 -2.37 -16.84
C ALA A 403 6.86 -1.38 -15.70
N MET A 404 6.35 -1.84 -14.55
CA MET A 404 5.97 -0.95 -13.45
C MET A 404 7.10 -0.06 -12.92
N PRO A 405 8.25 -0.60 -12.49
CA PRO A 405 9.36 0.25 -12.05
C PRO A 405 10.03 1.01 -13.21
N LEU A 406 10.12 0.42 -14.41
CA LEU A 406 10.80 1.06 -15.54
C LEU A 406 10.01 2.21 -16.15
N ALA A 407 8.67 2.11 -16.20
CA ALA A 407 7.80 3.20 -16.63
C ALA A 407 7.41 4.15 -15.48
N TYR A 408 7.89 3.88 -14.26
CA TYR A 408 7.50 4.60 -13.05
C TYR A 408 5.98 4.70 -12.87
N SER A 409 5.26 3.64 -13.26
CA SER A 409 3.79 3.62 -13.29
C SER A 409 3.21 2.22 -13.16
N ILE A 410 2.37 2.01 -12.14
CA ILE A 410 1.63 0.77 -11.94
C ILE A 410 0.62 0.56 -13.07
N SER A 411 -0.07 1.63 -13.51
CA SER A 411 -1.09 1.53 -14.56
C SER A 411 -0.50 1.13 -15.91
N GLU A 412 0.72 1.58 -16.24
CA GLU A 412 1.42 1.16 -17.46
C GLU A 412 1.80 -0.32 -17.43
N GLY A 413 2.27 -0.80 -16.27
CA GLY A 413 2.55 -2.21 -16.08
C GLY A 413 1.32 -3.09 -16.26
N ILE A 414 0.17 -2.68 -15.68
CA ILE A 414 -1.11 -3.38 -15.86
C ILE A 414 -1.52 -3.38 -17.35
N ALA A 415 -1.44 -2.22 -18.01
CA ALA A 415 -1.82 -2.09 -19.41
C ALA A 415 -0.99 -3.03 -20.32
N ILE A 416 0.34 -3.01 -20.16
CA ILE A 416 1.26 -3.89 -20.89
C ILE A 416 0.96 -5.35 -20.58
N GLY A 417 0.70 -5.70 -19.32
CA GLY A 417 0.36 -7.06 -18.91
C GLY A 417 -0.93 -7.56 -19.57
N VAL A 418 -1.99 -6.74 -19.57
CA VAL A 418 -3.29 -7.08 -20.18
C VAL A 418 -3.16 -7.23 -21.70
N ILE A 419 -2.55 -6.26 -22.38
CA ILE A 419 -2.37 -6.27 -23.83
C ILE A 419 -1.54 -7.49 -24.24
N SER A 420 -0.42 -7.75 -23.55
CA SER A 420 0.45 -8.90 -23.85
C SER A 420 -0.27 -10.24 -23.60
N TYR A 421 -1.07 -10.35 -22.53
CA TYR A 421 -1.84 -11.55 -22.25
C TYR A 421 -2.81 -11.89 -23.39
N VAL A 422 -3.60 -10.89 -23.81
CA VAL A 422 -4.57 -11.07 -24.90
C VAL A 422 -3.83 -11.42 -26.21
N THR A 423 -2.79 -10.65 -26.55
CA THR A 423 -2.03 -10.86 -27.79
C THR A 423 -1.39 -12.24 -27.86
N VAL A 424 -0.66 -12.64 -26.81
CA VAL A 424 0.03 -13.94 -26.78
C VAL A 424 -0.96 -15.09 -26.88
N ASN A 425 -2.06 -15.05 -26.08
CA ASN A 425 -3.03 -16.15 -26.10
C ASN A 425 -3.80 -16.25 -27.42
N VAL A 426 -4.15 -15.13 -28.04
CA VAL A 426 -4.83 -15.12 -29.36
C VAL A 426 -3.89 -15.66 -30.44
N CYS A 427 -2.67 -15.14 -30.52
CA CYS A 427 -1.68 -15.59 -31.53
C CYS A 427 -1.27 -17.06 -31.36
N CYS A 428 -1.21 -17.56 -30.12
CA CYS A 428 -0.91 -18.95 -29.80
C CYS A 428 -2.14 -19.89 -29.88
N LYS A 429 -3.24 -19.45 -30.49
CA LYS A 429 -4.49 -20.24 -30.67
C LYS A 429 -5.14 -20.67 -29.34
N LYS A 430 -4.82 -19.98 -28.24
CA LYS A 430 -5.41 -20.18 -26.92
C LYS A 430 -6.52 -19.15 -26.60
N ALA A 431 -7.15 -18.55 -27.62
CA ALA A 431 -8.15 -17.48 -27.46
C ALA A 431 -9.32 -17.85 -26.49
N LYS A 432 -9.63 -19.14 -26.35
CA LYS A 432 -10.65 -19.63 -25.40
C LYS A 432 -10.27 -19.39 -23.91
N LYS A 433 -8.99 -19.16 -23.59
CA LYS A 433 -8.55 -18.80 -22.24
C LYS A 433 -8.80 -17.32 -21.91
N VAL A 434 -8.95 -16.49 -22.94
CA VAL A 434 -9.13 -15.04 -22.78
C VAL A 434 -10.60 -14.75 -22.49
N THR A 435 -10.88 -14.18 -21.33
CA THR A 435 -12.25 -13.79 -20.95
C THR A 435 -12.71 -12.56 -21.76
N PRO A 436 -14.03 -12.37 -21.96
CA PRO A 436 -14.54 -11.17 -22.65
C PRO A 436 -14.08 -9.87 -22.00
N LEU A 437 -13.98 -9.84 -20.66
CA LEU A 437 -13.47 -8.69 -19.93
C LEU A 437 -12.03 -8.33 -20.34
N MET A 438 -11.16 -9.32 -20.50
CA MET A 438 -9.77 -9.08 -20.90
C MET A 438 -9.65 -8.47 -22.30
N TYR A 439 -10.53 -8.85 -23.24
CA TYR A 439 -10.59 -8.21 -24.56
C TYR A 439 -11.00 -6.74 -24.46
N VAL A 440 -12.04 -6.45 -23.65
CA VAL A 440 -12.51 -5.05 -23.44
C VAL A 440 -11.38 -4.21 -22.84
N LEU A 441 -10.70 -4.73 -21.81
CA LEU A 441 -9.58 -4.05 -21.16
C LEU A 441 -8.41 -3.80 -22.11
N ALA A 442 -8.04 -4.79 -22.92
CA ALA A 442 -6.96 -4.64 -23.91
C ALA A 442 -7.28 -3.55 -24.92
N VAL A 443 -8.53 -3.50 -25.43
CA VAL A 443 -8.97 -2.46 -26.34
C VAL A 443 -8.93 -1.09 -25.68
N LEU A 444 -9.41 -0.96 -24.43
CA LEU A 444 -9.38 0.31 -23.69
C LEU A 444 -7.95 0.80 -23.48
N PHE A 445 -7.02 -0.06 -23.11
CA PHE A 445 -5.61 0.31 -22.94
C PHE A 445 -4.92 0.65 -24.29
N ILE A 446 -5.24 -0.05 -25.36
CA ILE A 446 -4.76 0.33 -26.72
C ILE A 446 -5.32 1.71 -27.11
N CYS A 447 -6.60 1.95 -26.89
CA CYS A 447 -7.19 3.27 -27.15
C CYS A 447 -6.52 4.36 -26.32
N LYS A 448 -6.17 4.09 -25.05
CA LYS A 448 -5.38 5.00 -24.21
C LYS A 448 -4.08 5.41 -24.90
N TYR A 449 -3.31 4.46 -25.44
CA TYR A 449 -2.03 4.75 -26.10
C TYR A 449 -2.14 5.44 -27.45
N ILE A 450 -3.30 5.37 -28.10
CA ILE A 450 -3.53 6.00 -29.43
C ILE A 450 -4.08 7.44 -29.26
N PHE A 451 -4.92 7.67 -28.26
CA PHE A 451 -5.71 8.91 -28.16
C PHE A 451 -5.32 9.80 -26.96
N LEU A 452 -4.53 9.29 -26.04
CA LEU A 452 -4.05 10.00 -24.84
C LEU A 452 -2.52 9.99 -24.77
#